data_c67d5d15dc76ead676de583d4e78427b
#
_entry.id   c67d5d15dc76ead676de583d4e78427b
#
_cell.length_a   1.000
_cell.length_b   1.000
_cell.length_c   1.000
_cell.angle_alpha   90.00
_cell.angle_beta   90.00
_cell.angle_gamma   90.00
#
_symmetry.space_group_name_H-M   'P 1'
#
loop_
_entity.id
_entity.type
_entity.pdbx_description
1 polymer ?
#
loop_
_entity_poly.entity_id
_entity_poly.type
_entity_poly.pdbx_seq_one_letter_code
_entity_poly.pdbx_strand_id
1 'polypeptide(L)'
;IQVCSGCADHHALYDLFSSALHITRPEIDYSDFHHLLLSIVEIELLIGVAQELLYLGKSDLCYNICSQIASYLANAEIDYLKKDSLYAQYAIVYTKYLLEMKDYNEALSIADSNRHKMVQNSDDSALLELTFLTSLGYYYTGEIETAYTYFKNTFYAAHSIESCYATICRNYVLSRHLFSLDDYLAQMDDIPLIIFQIKKAINTSDLTDGTYDFFSPDILTIGRLIHDLRTEQSISQIVLCQGLCSKSKLSKIENDTLQPDIFLTEALLQ
;
A
#
# COMPACT_ATOMS: atom_id res chain seq x y z
N ILE A 1 -13.63 7.62 2.89
CA ILE A 1 -12.75 7.82 1.73
C ILE A 1 -13.51 7.40 0.49
N GLN A 2 -14.34 8.29 0.03
CA GLN A 2 -15.22 8.16 -1.13
C GLN A 2 -14.45 8.47 -2.42
N VAL A 3 -13.42 7.73 -2.78
CA VAL A 3 -12.60 8.24 -3.85
C VAL A 3 -12.52 7.36 -5.09
N CYS A 4 -12.76 6.07 -4.99
CA CYS A 4 -13.13 5.28 -6.17
C CYS A 4 -14.64 5.28 -6.44
N SER A 5 -15.42 5.91 -5.58
CA SER A 5 -16.87 5.84 -5.63
C SER A 5 -17.54 7.05 -6.26
N GLY A 6 -16.92 7.70 -7.21
CA GLY A 6 -17.66 8.68 -8.01
C GLY A 6 -18.95 8.12 -8.64
N CYS A 7 -19.21 6.82 -8.46
CA CYS A 7 -20.39 6.11 -8.93
C CYS A 7 -20.78 4.88 -8.08
N ALA A 8 -20.18 4.61 -6.92
CA ALA A 8 -20.59 3.46 -6.11
C ALA A 8 -21.86 3.81 -5.32
N ASP A 9 -22.92 3.10 -5.59
CA ASP A 9 -24.13 3.13 -4.76
C ASP A 9 -23.88 2.32 -3.48
N HIS A 10 -23.55 3.03 -2.39
CA HIS A 10 -23.25 2.40 -1.09
C HIS A 10 -24.46 1.64 -0.53
N HIS A 11 -25.68 2.01 -0.87
CA HIS A 11 -26.86 1.23 -0.53
C HIS A 11 -26.87 -0.10 -1.28
N ALA A 12 -26.59 -0.10 -2.57
CA ALA A 12 -26.54 -1.31 -3.37
C ALA A 12 -25.40 -2.25 -2.92
N LEU A 13 -24.23 -1.69 -2.55
CA LEU A 13 -23.11 -2.49 -2.02
C LEU A 13 -23.44 -3.07 -0.64
N TYR A 14 -24.05 -2.28 0.25
CA TYR A 14 -24.52 -2.77 1.54
C TYR A 14 -25.52 -3.92 1.36
N ASP A 15 -26.51 -3.75 0.48
CA ASP A 15 -27.51 -4.79 0.19
C ASP A 15 -26.87 -6.05 -0.38
N LEU A 16 -25.85 -5.89 -1.24
CA LEU A 16 -25.10 -7.02 -1.82
C LEU A 16 -24.34 -7.80 -0.74
N PHE A 17 -23.52 -7.14 0.09
CA PHE A 17 -22.78 -7.80 1.16
C PHE A 17 -23.71 -8.44 2.20
N SER A 18 -24.76 -7.71 2.60
CA SER A 18 -25.75 -8.18 3.54
C SER A 18 -26.52 -9.40 3.00
N SER A 19 -26.95 -9.35 1.74
CA SER A 19 -27.64 -10.49 1.10
C SER A 19 -26.72 -11.70 0.97
N ALA A 20 -25.46 -11.50 0.57
CA ALA A 20 -24.49 -12.58 0.48
C ALA A 20 -24.28 -13.26 1.87
N LEU A 21 -24.17 -12.46 2.93
CA LEU A 21 -24.03 -12.97 4.29
C LEU A 21 -25.28 -13.72 4.75
N HIS A 22 -26.49 -13.24 4.43
CA HIS A 22 -27.74 -13.89 4.78
C HIS A 22 -27.98 -15.23 4.05
N ILE A 23 -27.26 -15.51 2.96
CA ILE A 23 -27.30 -16.84 2.32
C ILE A 23 -26.74 -17.91 3.24
N THR A 24 -25.64 -17.62 3.94
CA THR A 24 -24.98 -18.56 4.85
C THR A 24 -25.45 -18.40 6.29
N ARG A 25 -25.92 -17.21 6.66
CA ARG A 25 -26.34 -16.82 8.01
C ARG A 25 -27.65 -16.03 7.98
N PRO A 26 -28.81 -16.69 7.71
CA PRO A 26 -30.09 -15.98 7.52
C PRO A 26 -30.53 -15.13 8.72
N GLU A 27 -30.14 -15.53 9.93
CA GLU A 27 -30.56 -14.89 11.18
C GLU A 27 -29.42 -14.13 11.87
N ILE A 28 -28.39 -13.69 11.10
CA ILE A 28 -27.29 -12.96 11.71
C ILE A 28 -27.76 -11.62 12.28
N ASP A 29 -27.45 -11.39 13.55
CA ASP A 29 -27.65 -10.11 14.21
C ASP A 29 -26.31 -9.34 14.27
N TYR A 30 -26.23 -8.21 13.60
CA TYR A 30 -25.03 -7.37 13.60
C TYR A 30 -24.69 -6.79 14.96
N SER A 31 -25.62 -6.83 15.92
CA SER A 31 -25.36 -6.38 17.28
C SER A 31 -24.73 -7.47 18.16
N ASP A 32 -24.88 -8.75 17.81
CA ASP A 32 -24.37 -9.87 18.61
C ASP A 32 -24.11 -11.13 17.76
N PHE A 33 -22.91 -11.27 17.21
CA PHE A 33 -22.48 -12.45 16.45
C PHE A 33 -21.19 -13.10 17.00
N HIS A 34 -20.63 -12.58 18.08
CA HIS A 34 -19.36 -13.05 18.64
C HIS A 34 -19.36 -14.53 19.06
N HIS A 35 -20.53 -15.10 19.29
CA HIS A 35 -20.73 -16.50 19.68
C HIS A 35 -20.80 -17.47 18.47
N LEU A 36 -20.86 -16.94 17.25
CA LEU A 36 -20.96 -17.74 16.03
C LEU A 36 -19.60 -18.24 15.58
N LEU A 37 -19.55 -19.43 14.99
CA LEU A 37 -18.37 -19.87 14.23
C LEU A 37 -18.50 -19.32 12.81
N LEU A 38 -17.62 -18.37 12.46
CA LEU A 38 -17.60 -17.70 11.18
C LEU A 38 -16.51 -18.26 10.29
N SER A 39 -16.82 -18.42 9.02
CA SER A 39 -15.83 -18.67 7.98
C SER A 39 -15.08 -17.38 7.62
N ILE A 40 -13.93 -17.50 6.96
CA ILE A 40 -13.13 -16.35 6.48
C ILE A 40 -13.99 -15.44 5.60
N VAL A 41 -14.77 -16.01 4.68
CA VAL A 41 -15.64 -15.27 3.77
C VAL A 41 -16.74 -14.50 4.52
N GLU A 42 -17.31 -15.09 5.56
CA GLU A 42 -18.32 -14.41 6.40
C GLU A 42 -17.70 -13.24 7.16
N ILE A 43 -16.44 -13.36 7.62
CA ILE A 43 -15.72 -12.24 8.24
C ILE A 43 -15.43 -11.12 7.22
N GLU A 44 -14.97 -11.46 6.01
CA GLU A 44 -14.76 -10.50 4.94
C GLU A 44 -16.06 -9.78 4.55
N LEU A 45 -17.17 -10.49 4.48
CA LEU A 45 -18.49 -9.90 4.22
C LEU A 45 -18.92 -8.95 5.34
N LEU A 46 -18.67 -9.31 6.61
CA LEU A 46 -18.95 -8.45 7.76
C LEU A 46 -18.09 -7.17 7.74
N ILE A 47 -16.82 -7.28 7.35
CA ILE A 47 -15.95 -6.11 7.17
C ILE A 47 -16.50 -5.22 6.05
N GLY A 48 -16.96 -5.80 4.93
CA GLY A 48 -17.61 -5.07 3.85
C GLY A 48 -18.88 -4.37 4.31
N VAL A 49 -19.75 -5.06 5.05
CA VAL A 49 -20.96 -4.47 5.67
C VAL A 49 -20.60 -3.29 6.57
N ALA A 50 -19.59 -3.44 7.43
CA ALA A 50 -19.15 -2.37 8.33
C ALA A 50 -18.64 -1.15 7.55
N GLN A 51 -17.89 -1.36 6.46
CA GLN A 51 -17.41 -0.29 5.59
C GLN A 51 -18.57 0.49 4.94
N GLU A 52 -19.55 -0.22 4.39
CA GLU A 52 -20.70 0.44 3.75
C GLU A 52 -21.58 1.17 4.77
N LEU A 53 -21.76 0.60 5.97
CA LEU A 53 -22.46 1.29 7.07
C LEU A 53 -21.79 2.60 7.46
N LEU A 54 -20.45 2.63 7.46
CA LEU A 54 -19.71 3.87 7.72
C LEU A 54 -20.01 4.93 6.64
N TYR A 55 -19.97 4.56 5.36
CA TYR A 55 -20.31 5.47 4.27
C TYR A 55 -21.76 5.95 4.29
N LEU A 56 -22.67 5.13 4.82
CA LEU A 56 -24.09 5.47 5.00
C LEU A 56 -24.35 6.30 6.28
N GLY A 57 -23.30 6.68 7.02
CA GLY A 57 -23.40 7.47 8.25
C GLY A 57 -23.94 6.69 9.45
N LYS A 58 -23.96 5.36 9.39
CA LYS A 58 -24.40 4.48 10.48
C LYS A 58 -23.22 4.05 11.36
N SER A 59 -22.52 5.02 11.91
CA SER A 59 -21.24 4.83 12.62
C SER A 59 -21.35 3.92 13.84
N ASP A 60 -22.47 3.94 14.58
CA ASP A 60 -22.67 3.07 15.75
C ASP A 60 -22.72 1.59 15.36
N LEU A 61 -23.38 1.25 14.25
CA LEU A 61 -23.44 -0.12 13.75
C LEU A 61 -22.06 -0.56 13.20
N CYS A 62 -21.37 0.33 12.50
CA CYS A 62 -20.00 0.07 12.06
C CYS A 62 -19.09 -0.26 13.25
N TYR A 63 -19.12 0.55 14.30
CA TYR A 63 -18.35 0.31 15.54
C TYR A 63 -18.68 -1.05 16.17
N ASN A 64 -19.95 -1.36 16.30
CA ASN A 64 -20.39 -2.63 16.87
C ASN A 64 -19.83 -3.83 16.10
N ILE A 65 -19.94 -3.82 14.78
CA ILE A 65 -19.40 -4.90 13.94
C ILE A 65 -17.87 -4.96 14.09
N CYS A 66 -17.17 -3.83 13.99
CA CYS A 66 -15.72 -3.79 14.15
C CYS A 66 -15.25 -4.32 15.50
N SER A 67 -15.91 -3.92 16.59
CA SER A 67 -15.58 -4.37 17.95
C SER A 67 -15.72 -5.89 18.10
N GLN A 68 -16.78 -6.49 17.54
CA GLN A 68 -16.99 -7.93 17.58
C GLN A 68 -16.00 -8.67 16.68
N ILE A 69 -15.67 -8.13 15.48
CA ILE A 69 -14.63 -8.71 14.59
C ILE A 69 -13.28 -8.72 15.30
N ALA A 70 -12.90 -7.62 15.96
CA ALA A 70 -11.64 -7.54 16.70
C ALA A 70 -11.55 -8.62 17.79
N SER A 71 -12.61 -8.76 18.60
CA SER A 71 -12.70 -9.80 19.62
C SER A 71 -12.67 -11.21 19.02
N TYR A 72 -13.37 -11.43 17.91
CA TYR A 72 -13.38 -12.70 17.21
C TYR A 72 -12.00 -13.07 16.69
N LEU A 73 -11.34 -12.16 15.95
CA LEU A 73 -10.02 -12.41 15.39
C LEU A 73 -8.96 -12.63 16.47
N ALA A 74 -9.07 -11.98 17.63
CA ALA A 74 -8.16 -12.21 18.75
C ALA A 74 -8.16 -13.66 19.22
N ASN A 75 -9.33 -14.30 19.24
CA ASN A 75 -9.56 -15.63 19.80
C ASN A 75 -9.63 -16.75 18.75
N ALA A 76 -9.79 -16.42 17.46
CA ALA A 76 -9.96 -17.41 16.40
C ALA A 76 -8.65 -18.14 16.07
N GLU A 77 -8.74 -19.44 15.90
CA GLU A 77 -7.67 -20.30 15.38
C GLU A 77 -7.70 -20.28 13.85
N ILE A 78 -7.16 -19.22 13.25
CA ILE A 78 -7.06 -19.04 11.80
C ILE A 78 -5.57 -19.08 11.43
N ASP A 79 -5.24 -19.61 10.25
CA ASP A 79 -3.89 -19.51 9.69
C ASP A 79 -3.37 -18.06 9.75
N TYR A 80 -2.13 -17.88 10.20
CA TYR A 80 -1.61 -16.54 10.54
C TYR A 80 -1.60 -15.57 9.37
N LEU A 81 -1.30 -16.04 8.13
CA LEU A 81 -1.30 -15.17 6.95
C LEU A 81 -2.69 -14.65 6.61
N LYS A 82 -3.70 -15.53 6.70
CA LYS A 82 -5.10 -15.16 6.50
C LYS A 82 -5.60 -14.27 7.63
N LYS A 83 -5.19 -14.55 8.86
CA LYS A 83 -5.52 -13.76 10.04
C LYS A 83 -4.97 -12.35 9.92
N ASP A 84 -3.73 -12.18 9.46
CA ASP A 84 -3.12 -10.86 9.25
C ASP A 84 -3.82 -10.08 8.13
N SER A 85 -4.21 -10.72 7.03
CA SER A 85 -4.99 -10.09 5.97
C SER A 85 -6.36 -9.61 6.46
N LEU A 86 -7.07 -10.42 7.26
CA LEU A 86 -8.34 -10.02 7.88
C LEU A 86 -8.16 -8.85 8.87
N TYR A 87 -7.08 -8.89 9.66
CA TYR A 87 -6.75 -7.78 10.54
C TYR A 87 -6.45 -6.48 9.78
N ALA A 88 -5.79 -6.56 8.63
CA ALA A 88 -5.53 -5.40 7.80
C ALA A 88 -6.82 -4.79 7.25
N GLN A 89 -7.71 -5.62 6.69
CA GLN A 89 -9.00 -5.18 6.18
C GLN A 89 -9.86 -4.56 7.31
N TYR A 90 -9.93 -5.22 8.46
CA TYR A 90 -10.57 -4.69 9.67
C TYR A 90 -9.96 -3.33 10.07
N ALA A 91 -8.62 -3.26 10.15
CA ALA A 91 -7.92 -2.06 10.57
C ALA A 91 -8.19 -0.87 9.65
N ILE A 92 -8.31 -1.11 8.34
CA ILE A 92 -8.68 -0.07 7.36
C ILE A 92 -10.03 0.54 7.71
N VAL A 93 -11.06 -0.30 7.92
CA VAL A 93 -12.42 0.16 8.21
C VAL A 93 -12.48 0.86 9.58
N TYR A 94 -11.86 0.25 10.58
CA TYR A 94 -11.86 0.80 11.94
C TYR A 94 -11.07 2.11 12.05
N THR A 95 -9.95 2.24 11.35
CA THR A 95 -9.20 3.51 11.28
C THR A 95 -10.02 4.60 10.61
N LYS A 96 -10.74 4.30 9.52
CA LYS A 96 -11.65 5.28 8.88
C LYS A 96 -12.74 5.74 9.84
N TYR A 97 -13.32 4.82 10.60
CA TYR A 97 -14.29 5.14 11.64
C TYR A 97 -13.69 6.07 12.70
N LEU A 98 -12.51 5.75 13.24
CA LEU A 98 -11.83 6.58 14.24
C LEU A 98 -11.50 7.99 13.72
N LEU A 99 -11.08 8.12 12.47
CA LEU A 99 -10.84 9.41 11.83
C LEU A 99 -12.13 10.26 11.74
N GLU A 100 -13.28 9.63 11.46
CA GLU A 100 -14.58 10.32 11.48
C GLU A 100 -15.00 10.75 12.90
N MET A 101 -14.73 9.89 13.89
CA MET A 101 -14.97 10.20 15.31
C MET A 101 -13.94 11.17 15.88
N LYS A 102 -12.91 11.55 15.11
CA LYS A 102 -11.81 12.44 15.50
C LYS A 102 -10.91 11.87 16.62
N ASP A 103 -10.91 10.56 16.77
CA ASP A 103 -9.93 9.89 17.64
C ASP A 103 -8.64 9.58 16.84
N TYR A 104 -7.89 10.64 16.59
CA TYR A 104 -6.74 10.61 15.70
C TYR A 104 -5.57 9.79 16.25
N ASN A 105 -5.40 9.77 17.57
CA ASN A 105 -4.30 9.02 18.20
C ASN A 105 -4.53 7.52 18.09
N GLU A 106 -5.74 7.05 18.36
CA GLU A 106 -6.08 5.65 18.20
C GLU A 106 -6.07 5.25 16.71
N ALA A 107 -6.60 6.10 15.83
CA ALA A 107 -6.56 5.90 14.38
C ALA A 107 -5.12 5.69 13.87
N LEU A 108 -4.19 6.54 14.29
CA LEU A 108 -2.77 6.43 13.95
C LEU A 108 -2.17 5.12 14.48
N SER A 109 -2.43 4.78 15.73
CA SER A 109 -1.91 3.56 16.37
C SER A 109 -2.37 2.29 15.65
N ILE A 110 -3.65 2.22 15.30
CA ILE A 110 -4.23 1.05 14.59
C ILE A 110 -3.68 0.95 13.17
N ALA A 111 -3.65 2.05 12.43
CA ALA A 111 -3.15 2.05 11.05
C ALA A 111 -1.66 1.65 11.00
N ASP A 112 -0.82 2.28 11.80
CA ASP A 112 0.64 2.05 11.75
C ASP A 112 1.01 0.65 12.21
N SER A 113 0.40 0.15 13.29
CA SER A 113 0.68 -1.21 13.79
C SER A 113 0.31 -2.31 12.78
N ASN A 114 -0.79 -2.14 12.03
CA ASN A 114 -1.21 -3.12 11.03
C ASN A 114 -0.45 -2.96 9.71
N ARG A 115 -0.05 -1.73 9.33
CA ARG A 115 0.82 -1.48 8.18
C ARG A 115 2.14 -2.26 8.28
N HIS A 116 2.78 -2.28 9.43
CA HIS A 116 4.02 -3.04 9.65
C HIS A 116 3.86 -4.55 9.41
N LYS A 117 2.70 -5.12 9.74
CA LYS A 117 2.42 -6.54 9.46
C LYS A 117 2.27 -6.81 7.95
N MET A 118 1.67 -5.88 7.21
CA MET A 118 1.43 -6.04 5.77
C MET A 118 2.70 -6.01 4.92
N VAL A 119 3.75 -5.32 5.35
CA VAL A 119 5.07 -5.38 4.70
C VAL A 119 5.59 -6.82 4.57
N GLN A 120 5.26 -7.69 5.53
CA GLN A 120 5.71 -9.08 5.53
C GLN A 120 4.82 -10.00 4.68
N ASN A 121 3.59 -9.60 4.38
CA ASN A 121 2.58 -10.46 3.76
C ASN A 121 2.33 -10.18 2.28
N SER A 122 3.03 -9.21 1.69
CA SER A 122 2.93 -8.84 0.26
C SER A 122 1.51 -8.49 -0.21
N ASP A 123 0.66 -7.92 0.67
CA ASP A 123 -0.63 -7.36 0.30
C ASP A 123 -0.47 -5.86 -0.01
N ASP A 124 -0.09 -5.57 -1.26
CA ASP A 124 0.21 -4.21 -1.71
C ASP A 124 -1.00 -3.26 -1.59
N SER A 125 -2.21 -3.76 -1.77
CA SER A 125 -3.43 -2.95 -1.71
C SER A 125 -3.72 -2.48 -0.28
N ALA A 126 -3.73 -3.40 0.68
CA ALA A 126 -3.94 -3.09 2.09
C ALA A 126 -2.78 -2.22 2.64
N LEU A 127 -1.54 -2.51 2.22
CA LEU A 127 -0.37 -1.72 2.61
C LEU A 127 -0.48 -0.26 2.16
N LEU A 128 -0.89 -0.01 0.90
CA LEU A 128 -1.11 1.34 0.38
C LEU A 128 -2.17 2.09 1.18
N GLU A 129 -3.30 1.44 1.44
CA GLU A 129 -4.41 2.06 2.15
C GLU A 129 -4.05 2.36 3.61
N LEU A 130 -3.43 1.43 4.32
CA LEU A 130 -2.95 1.65 5.69
C LEU A 130 -1.86 2.73 5.76
N THR A 131 -0.96 2.79 4.77
CA THR A 131 0.07 3.85 4.70
C THR A 131 -0.56 5.22 4.52
N PHE A 132 -1.59 5.33 3.69
CA PHE A 132 -2.35 6.57 3.54
C PHE A 132 -3.10 6.97 4.80
N LEU A 133 -3.76 6.00 5.46
CA LEU A 133 -4.46 6.25 6.72
C LEU A 133 -3.48 6.66 7.84
N THR A 134 -2.29 6.08 7.88
CA THR A 134 -1.20 6.52 8.76
C THR A 134 -0.82 7.98 8.49
N SER A 135 -0.71 8.38 7.21
CA SER A 135 -0.48 9.77 6.84
C SER A 135 -1.56 10.71 7.39
N LEU A 136 -2.83 10.33 7.26
CA LEU A 136 -3.94 11.12 7.81
C LEU A 136 -3.89 11.20 9.34
N GLY A 137 -3.55 10.11 10.02
CA GLY A 137 -3.35 10.08 11.46
C GLY A 137 -2.28 11.10 11.90
N TYR A 138 -1.11 11.09 11.30
CA TYR A 138 -0.05 12.07 11.55
C TYR A 138 -0.48 13.50 11.23
N TYR A 139 -1.23 13.70 10.15
CA TYR A 139 -1.73 15.03 9.79
C TYR A 139 -2.62 15.62 10.89
N TYR A 140 -3.59 14.84 11.35
CA TYR A 140 -4.54 15.31 12.35
C TYR A 140 -3.97 15.37 13.78
N THR A 141 -2.87 14.66 14.06
CA THR A 141 -2.11 14.81 15.32
C THR A 141 -1.12 15.97 15.28
N GLY A 142 -0.96 16.65 14.15
CA GLY A 142 -0.13 17.85 13.99
C GLY A 142 1.30 17.58 13.49
N GLU A 143 1.66 16.34 13.20
CA GLU A 143 2.97 15.96 12.65
C GLU A 143 2.98 16.07 11.12
N ILE A 144 2.85 17.28 10.60
CA ILE A 144 2.60 17.56 9.18
C ILE A 144 3.71 17.05 8.25
N GLU A 145 4.99 17.18 8.62
CA GLU A 145 6.12 16.73 7.79
C GLU A 145 6.14 15.19 7.69
N THR A 146 5.91 14.51 8.80
CA THR A 146 5.77 13.05 8.85
C THR A 146 4.59 12.60 7.99
N ALA A 147 3.44 13.23 8.17
CA ALA A 147 2.22 12.98 7.40
C ALA A 147 2.47 13.12 5.89
N TYR A 148 3.13 14.19 5.48
CA TYR A 148 3.45 14.45 4.09
C TYR A 148 4.41 13.38 3.50
N THR A 149 5.37 12.92 4.29
CA THR A 149 6.29 11.85 3.88
C THR A 149 5.53 10.54 3.62
N TYR A 150 4.62 10.15 4.51
CA TYR A 150 3.78 8.96 4.32
C TYR A 150 2.84 9.11 3.12
N PHE A 151 2.22 10.28 2.95
CA PHE A 151 1.37 10.57 1.78
C PHE A 151 2.15 10.43 0.48
N LYS A 152 3.34 11.03 0.40
CA LYS A 152 4.21 10.97 -0.77
C LYS A 152 4.62 9.52 -1.09
N ASN A 153 5.00 8.75 -0.08
CA ASN A 153 5.37 7.34 -0.24
C ASN A 153 4.20 6.51 -0.78
N THR A 154 2.98 6.72 -0.26
CA THR A 154 1.78 6.06 -0.78
C THR A 154 1.52 6.41 -2.24
N PHE A 155 1.64 7.69 -2.58
CA PHE A 155 1.39 8.19 -3.92
C PHE A 155 2.39 7.60 -4.93
N TYR A 156 3.69 7.58 -4.60
CA TYR A 156 4.72 6.97 -5.44
C TYR A 156 4.53 5.46 -5.59
N ALA A 157 4.28 4.76 -4.48
CA ALA A 157 4.06 3.32 -4.52
C ALA A 157 2.83 2.96 -5.37
N ALA A 158 1.72 3.68 -5.21
CA ALA A 158 0.51 3.46 -6.00
C ALA A 158 0.75 3.69 -7.51
N HIS A 159 1.54 4.70 -7.87
CA HIS A 159 1.94 4.91 -9.26
C HIS A 159 2.85 3.81 -9.80
N SER A 160 3.78 3.30 -8.99
CA SER A 160 4.71 2.25 -9.42
C SER A 160 4.02 0.93 -9.76
N ILE A 161 2.92 0.62 -9.07
CA ILE A 161 2.09 -0.58 -9.34
C ILE A 161 0.87 -0.29 -10.23
N GLU A 162 0.82 0.89 -10.86
CA GLU A 162 -0.29 1.32 -11.75
C GLU A 162 -1.68 1.30 -11.08
N SER A 163 -1.72 1.49 -9.77
CA SER A 163 -2.95 1.52 -9.01
C SER A 163 -3.68 2.85 -9.16
N CYS A 164 -5.01 2.79 -9.35
CA CYS A 164 -5.87 3.98 -9.29
C CYS A 164 -5.85 4.67 -7.91
N TYR A 165 -5.27 4.01 -6.90
CA TYR A 165 -5.18 4.53 -5.53
C TYR A 165 -4.40 5.85 -5.43
N ALA A 166 -3.44 6.09 -6.33
CA ALA A 166 -2.75 7.37 -6.42
C ALA A 166 -3.72 8.54 -6.66
N THR A 167 -4.62 8.38 -7.64
CA THR A 167 -5.67 9.38 -7.93
C THR A 167 -6.62 9.55 -6.74
N ILE A 168 -6.91 8.46 -6.05
CA ILE A 168 -7.73 8.44 -4.85
C ILE A 168 -7.11 9.32 -3.75
N CYS A 169 -5.87 9.05 -3.37
CA CYS A 169 -5.16 9.80 -2.34
C CYS A 169 -5.07 11.29 -2.70
N ARG A 170 -4.71 11.59 -3.95
CA ARG A 170 -4.62 12.98 -4.44
C ARG A 170 -5.95 13.72 -4.32
N ASN A 171 -7.03 13.14 -4.83
CA ASN A 171 -8.35 13.77 -4.79
C ASN A 171 -8.86 13.96 -3.35
N TYR A 172 -8.58 13.01 -2.45
CA TYR A 172 -8.91 13.15 -1.04
C TYR A 172 -8.19 14.35 -0.41
N VAL A 173 -6.87 14.44 -0.61
CA VAL A 173 -6.03 15.52 -0.08
C VAL A 173 -6.49 16.88 -0.62
N LEU A 174 -6.78 16.98 -1.92
CA LEU A 174 -7.27 18.19 -2.56
C LEU A 174 -8.65 18.62 -2.04
N SER A 175 -9.59 17.69 -1.96
CA SER A 175 -10.97 17.98 -1.54
C SER A 175 -11.06 18.44 -0.08
N ARG A 176 -10.10 18.05 0.75
CA ARG A 176 -10.03 18.40 2.18
C ARG A 176 -9.06 19.53 2.47
N HIS A 177 -8.37 20.07 1.46
CA HIS A 177 -7.33 21.10 1.60
C HIS A 177 -6.26 20.70 2.62
N LEU A 178 -5.91 19.41 2.63
CA LEU A 178 -4.83 18.90 3.47
C LEU A 178 -3.50 19.28 2.84
N PHE A 179 -2.53 19.59 3.68
CA PHE A 179 -1.23 20.15 3.31
C PHE A 179 -1.35 21.50 2.58
N SER A 180 -0.40 22.40 2.73
CA SER A 180 -0.34 23.67 1.95
C SER A 180 0.27 23.38 0.58
N LEU A 181 -0.58 23.03 -0.35
CA LEU A 181 -0.28 22.19 -1.50
C LEU A 181 0.22 22.93 -2.74
N ASP A 182 0.22 24.26 -2.77
CA ASP A 182 0.50 25.00 -4.02
C ASP A 182 1.89 24.68 -4.60
N ASP A 183 2.90 24.47 -3.74
CA ASP A 183 4.25 24.09 -4.19
C ASP A 183 4.44 22.57 -4.39
N TYR A 184 3.66 21.75 -3.69
CA TYR A 184 3.85 20.30 -3.67
C TYR A 184 3.04 19.57 -4.75
N LEU A 185 1.88 20.09 -5.13
CA LEU A 185 1.05 19.49 -6.18
C LEU A 185 1.67 19.65 -7.56
N ALA A 186 2.33 20.77 -7.83
CA ALA A 186 3.06 20.96 -9.07
C ALA A 186 4.14 19.86 -9.24
N GLN A 187 4.87 19.53 -8.16
CA GLN A 187 5.86 18.46 -8.19
C GLN A 187 5.21 17.06 -8.33
N MET A 188 4.00 16.87 -7.80
CA MET A 188 3.28 15.59 -7.91
C MET A 188 2.65 15.37 -9.29
N ASP A 189 2.30 16.42 -10.01
CA ASP A 189 1.74 16.30 -11.37
C ASP A 189 2.78 15.75 -12.37
N ASP A 190 4.06 15.99 -12.14
CA ASP A 190 5.14 15.47 -12.97
C ASP A 190 5.52 14.01 -12.66
N ILE A 191 5.16 13.49 -11.47
CA ILE A 191 5.53 12.14 -11.04
C ILE A 191 4.98 11.04 -11.95
N PRO A 192 3.69 11.05 -12.37
CA PRO A 192 3.19 10.06 -13.31
C PRO A 192 3.96 10.07 -14.62
N LEU A 193 4.36 11.24 -15.10
CA LEU A 193 5.16 11.39 -16.30
C LEU A 193 6.56 10.81 -16.10
N ILE A 194 7.21 11.12 -14.98
CA ILE A 194 8.54 10.61 -14.63
C ILE A 194 8.50 9.07 -14.52
N ILE A 195 7.53 8.51 -13.79
CA ILE A 195 7.39 7.05 -13.66
C ILE A 195 7.11 6.40 -15.00
N PHE A 196 6.23 6.98 -15.83
CA PHE A 196 5.95 6.49 -17.17
C PHE A 196 7.22 6.49 -18.03
N GLN A 197 8.02 7.53 -17.95
CA GLN A 197 9.27 7.65 -18.68
C GLN A 197 10.31 6.65 -18.20
N ILE A 198 10.46 6.45 -16.88
CA ILE A 198 11.33 5.41 -16.30
C ILE A 198 10.89 4.02 -16.75
N LYS A 199 9.60 3.69 -16.66
CA LYS A 199 9.08 2.40 -17.13
C LYS A 199 9.29 2.20 -18.63
N LYS A 200 9.09 3.24 -19.43
CA LYS A 200 9.37 3.21 -20.86
C LYS A 200 10.85 2.97 -21.13
N ALA A 201 11.74 3.64 -20.41
CA ALA A 201 13.18 3.44 -20.54
C ALA A 201 13.61 2.02 -20.15
N ILE A 202 13.05 1.46 -19.09
CA ILE A 202 13.33 0.07 -18.66
C ILE A 202 12.81 -0.95 -19.69
N ASN A 203 11.65 -0.71 -20.30
CA ASN A 203 11.02 -1.63 -21.24
C ASN A 203 11.52 -1.50 -22.70
N THR A 204 12.20 -0.41 -23.04
CA THR A 204 12.83 -0.25 -24.35
C THR A 204 14.27 -0.71 -24.29
N SER A 205 14.62 -1.69 -25.11
CA SER A 205 16.01 -2.15 -25.30
C SER A 205 16.97 -1.06 -25.84
N ASP A 206 16.48 0.16 -26.00
CA ASP A 206 17.17 1.34 -26.52
C ASP A 206 17.84 2.20 -25.43
N LEU A 207 18.12 1.62 -24.27
CA LEU A 207 18.95 2.28 -23.24
C LEU A 207 20.39 2.59 -23.73
N THR A 208 20.74 2.15 -24.94
CA THR A 208 22.04 2.42 -25.54
C THR A 208 22.15 3.78 -26.24
N ASP A 209 21.07 4.52 -26.40
CA ASP A 209 21.02 5.71 -27.26
C ASP A 209 21.11 7.06 -26.51
N GLY A 210 21.73 7.09 -25.34
CA GLY A 210 22.26 8.31 -24.69
C GLY A 210 21.35 9.55 -24.59
N THR A 211 20.06 9.43 -24.93
CA THR A 211 19.15 10.58 -25.07
C THR A 211 18.23 10.80 -23.86
N TYR A 212 18.40 10.05 -22.76
CA TYR A 212 17.58 10.21 -21.57
C TYR A 212 18.39 10.77 -20.40
N ASP A 213 18.55 12.07 -20.40
CA ASP A 213 19.12 12.85 -19.29
C ASP A 213 17.98 13.19 -18.30
N PHE A 214 17.54 12.20 -17.48
CA PHE A 214 16.40 12.39 -16.55
C PHE A 214 16.76 13.07 -15.24
N PHE A 215 17.95 12.92 -14.85
CA PHE A 215 18.58 13.57 -13.71
C PHE A 215 19.98 13.89 -14.16
N SER A 216 20.59 14.92 -13.63
CA SER A 216 22.01 15.21 -13.79
C SER A 216 22.87 13.96 -14.13
N PRO A 217 23.96 14.01 -14.85
CA PRO A 217 24.63 12.95 -15.64
C PRO A 217 24.91 11.60 -14.96
N ASP A 218 24.40 11.39 -13.77
CA ASP A 218 24.58 10.19 -12.97
C ASP A 218 23.25 9.42 -12.78
N ILE A 219 22.64 8.96 -13.87
CA ILE A 219 21.57 7.95 -13.73
C ILE A 219 22.19 6.70 -13.13
N LEU A 220 21.76 6.39 -11.92
CA LEU A 220 22.18 5.17 -11.22
C LEU A 220 21.46 3.98 -11.85
N THR A 221 22.08 3.36 -12.83
CA THR A 221 21.62 2.07 -13.36
C THR A 221 21.92 0.97 -12.34
N ILE A 222 21.21 -0.17 -12.41
CA ILE A 222 21.48 -1.33 -11.56
C ILE A 222 22.94 -1.79 -11.75
N GLY A 223 23.42 -1.79 -12.98
CA GLY A 223 24.80 -2.18 -13.28
C GLY A 223 25.81 -1.23 -12.64
N ARG A 224 25.56 0.08 -12.74
CA ARG A 224 26.43 1.09 -12.13
C ARG A 224 26.34 1.05 -10.60
N LEU A 225 25.17 0.83 -10.03
CA LEU A 225 25.03 0.66 -8.58
C LEU A 225 25.85 -0.53 -8.08
N ILE A 226 25.77 -1.70 -8.75
CA ILE A 226 26.57 -2.87 -8.41
C ILE A 226 28.07 -2.55 -8.53
N HIS A 227 28.47 -1.88 -9.60
CA HIS A 227 29.86 -1.48 -9.80
C HIS A 227 30.36 -0.57 -8.67
N ASP A 228 29.58 0.46 -8.31
CA ASP A 228 29.97 1.49 -7.34
C ASP A 228 30.03 0.88 -5.92
N LEU A 229 29.02 0.10 -5.52
CA LEU A 229 29.01 -0.61 -4.23
C LEU A 229 30.18 -1.59 -4.12
N ARG A 230 30.45 -2.36 -5.19
CA ARG A 230 31.58 -3.27 -5.23
C ARG A 230 32.92 -2.56 -5.08
N THR A 231 33.10 -1.43 -5.79
CA THR A 231 34.35 -0.65 -5.74
C THR A 231 34.52 0.06 -4.41
N GLU A 232 33.46 0.58 -3.83
CA GLU A 232 33.46 1.17 -2.50
C GLU A 232 33.89 0.15 -1.43
N GLN A 233 33.40 -1.07 -1.54
CA GLN A 233 33.78 -2.17 -0.64
C GLN A 233 35.12 -2.82 -1.01
N SER A 234 35.81 -2.34 -2.06
CA SER A 234 37.07 -2.90 -2.57
C SER A 234 37.00 -4.39 -2.95
N ILE A 235 35.80 -4.86 -3.37
CA ILE A 235 35.58 -6.25 -3.81
C ILE A 235 35.94 -6.38 -5.30
N SER A 236 36.75 -7.41 -5.67
CA SER A 236 37.04 -7.69 -7.08
C SER A 236 35.85 -8.33 -7.80
N GLN A 237 35.72 -8.13 -9.11
CA GLN A 237 34.68 -8.79 -9.92
C GLN A 237 34.70 -10.32 -9.77
N ILE A 238 35.90 -10.92 -9.62
CA ILE A 238 36.03 -12.36 -9.46
C ILE A 238 35.42 -12.82 -8.15
N VAL A 239 35.63 -12.08 -7.08
CA VAL A 239 35.06 -12.39 -5.76
C VAL A 239 33.54 -12.20 -5.76
N LEU A 240 33.05 -11.09 -6.29
CA LEU A 240 31.61 -10.81 -6.31
C LEU A 240 30.81 -11.82 -7.16
N CYS A 241 31.34 -12.24 -8.31
CA CYS A 241 30.64 -13.19 -9.18
C CYS A 241 30.77 -14.67 -8.76
N GLN A 242 31.54 -14.96 -7.72
CA GLN A 242 31.83 -16.35 -7.32
C GLN A 242 30.55 -17.09 -6.90
N GLY A 243 30.23 -18.16 -7.61
CA GLY A 243 28.99 -18.94 -7.36
C GLY A 243 27.71 -18.34 -7.93
N LEU A 244 27.73 -17.10 -8.46
CA LEU A 244 26.56 -16.39 -8.97
C LEU A 244 26.55 -16.33 -10.50
N CYS A 245 27.66 -15.90 -11.11
CA CYS A 245 27.75 -15.77 -12.56
C CYS A 245 29.20 -15.75 -13.03
N SER A 246 29.42 -15.71 -14.36
CA SER A 246 30.79 -15.55 -14.89
C SER A 246 31.24 -14.09 -14.77
N LYS A 247 32.57 -13.88 -14.63
CA LYS A 247 33.18 -12.56 -14.65
C LYS A 247 32.75 -11.73 -15.89
N SER A 248 32.68 -12.38 -17.05
CA SER A 248 32.25 -11.75 -18.30
C SER A 248 30.78 -11.26 -18.22
N LYS A 249 29.89 -12.06 -17.56
CA LYS A 249 28.51 -11.69 -17.35
C LYS A 249 28.41 -10.50 -16.40
N LEU A 250 29.14 -10.53 -15.27
CA LEU A 250 29.17 -9.41 -14.33
C LEU A 250 29.70 -8.13 -14.97
N SER A 251 30.79 -8.22 -15.75
CA SER A 251 31.33 -7.06 -16.47
C SER A 251 30.32 -6.45 -17.44
N LYS A 252 29.50 -7.27 -18.11
CA LYS A 252 28.44 -6.77 -19.00
C LYS A 252 27.32 -6.10 -18.21
N ILE A 253 27.00 -6.61 -17.02
CA ILE A 253 26.01 -6.01 -16.13
C ILE A 253 26.53 -4.64 -15.63
N GLU A 254 27.73 -4.58 -15.10
CA GLU A 254 28.33 -3.33 -14.60
C GLU A 254 28.49 -2.23 -15.69
N ASN A 255 28.60 -2.62 -16.95
CA ASN A 255 28.64 -1.72 -18.09
C ASN A 255 27.29 -1.52 -18.78
N ASP A 256 26.20 -1.93 -18.14
CA ASP A 256 24.81 -1.80 -18.63
C ASP A 256 24.54 -2.43 -20.01
N THR A 257 25.43 -3.33 -20.46
CA THR A 257 25.27 -4.07 -21.73
C THR A 257 24.45 -5.35 -21.57
N LEU A 258 24.13 -5.74 -20.33
CA LEU A 258 23.28 -6.88 -19.97
C LEU A 258 22.53 -6.57 -18.69
N GLN A 259 21.20 -6.68 -18.74
CA GLN A 259 20.40 -6.57 -17.52
C GLN A 259 20.39 -7.92 -16.77
N PRO A 260 20.69 -7.92 -15.44
CA PRO A 260 20.52 -9.10 -14.62
C PRO A 260 19.04 -9.38 -14.38
N ASP A 261 18.67 -10.64 -14.22
CA ASP A 261 17.37 -10.99 -13.69
C ASP A 261 17.26 -10.60 -12.20
N ILE A 262 16.04 -10.61 -11.66
CA ILE A 262 15.78 -10.15 -10.29
C ILE A 262 16.57 -10.96 -9.25
N PHE A 263 16.69 -12.28 -9.43
CA PHE A 263 17.39 -13.16 -8.49
C PHE A 263 18.91 -12.90 -8.49
N LEU A 264 19.47 -12.68 -9.68
CA LEU A 264 20.89 -12.34 -9.81
C LEU A 264 21.17 -10.93 -9.26
N THR A 265 20.23 -9.98 -9.46
CA THR A 265 20.34 -8.63 -8.90
C THR A 265 20.36 -8.66 -7.37
N GLU A 266 19.43 -9.37 -6.76
CA GLU A 266 19.38 -9.52 -5.29
C GLU A 266 20.66 -10.18 -4.75
N ALA A 267 21.14 -11.24 -5.41
CA ALA A 267 22.35 -11.94 -4.99
C ALA A 267 23.63 -11.12 -5.14
N LEU A 268 23.70 -10.19 -6.09
CA LEU A 268 24.84 -9.29 -6.29
C LEU A 268 24.83 -8.07 -5.34
N LEU A 269 23.69 -7.75 -4.75
CA LEU A 269 23.52 -6.62 -3.83
C LEU A 269 23.54 -7.03 -2.34
N GLN A 270 23.54 -8.35 -2.03
CA GLN A 270 23.72 -8.89 -0.68
C GLN A 270 25.20 -8.94 -0.30
#